data_9951531279eaa789848a29763205625d
#
_entry.id   9951531279eaa789848a29763205625d
#
_cell.length_a   1.000
_cell.length_b   1.000
_cell.length_c   1.000
_cell.angle_alpha   90.00
_cell.angle_beta   90.00
_cell.angle_gamma   90.00
#
_symmetry.space_group_name_H-M   'P 1'
#
loop_
_entity.id
_entity.type
_entity.pdbx_description
1 polymer ?
#
loop_
_entity_poly.entity_id
_entity_poly.type
_entity_poly.pdbx_seq_one_letter_code
_entity_poly.pdbx_strand_id
1 'polypeptide(L)'
;MTLFVYVEKKLYLCSQINENMKKSLFYCLICMVICVACQPSEEERAISLVSEAQTLVNDGQWRQARIVLDSLHITYPKQVAQRRLAKALEDSITYLEAQRTLAYVDTLLPPLLEQADKLIKRFKYEKNEKYEDYGKYVHRLLTTGSNTSRNFIQAYVRDDRQTFVKSYYYGTTAMNQQSVTLSSEGEDAVYQGHNHHFEDGNHHEVMTMDNDIALSLLNFISTHHSARIRVEGKGDKAHRNWVYYLNDKEKEALSDTYQLGFLMKDINRLEQMQRVANAQIERYLR
;
A
#
# COMPACT_ATOMS: atom_id res chain seq x y z
N MET A 1 0.65 44.12 -87.81
CA MET A 1 1.95 44.30 -87.08
C MET A 1 1.80 44.37 -85.58
N THR A 2 0.61 44.36 -85.02
CA THR A 2 0.32 44.51 -83.61
C THR A 2 0.11 43.19 -82.78
N LEU A 3 -0.15 42.09 -83.50
CA LEU A 3 -0.39 40.76 -82.85
C LEU A 3 0.87 40.04 -82.43
N PHE A 4 1.93 40.24 -83.23
CA PHE A 4 3.25 39.56 -83.00
C PHE A 4 3.96 40.13 -81.72
N VAL A 5 3.89 41.42 -81.53
CA VAL A 5 4.48 42.08 -80.33
C VAL A 5 3.79 41.67 -79.07
N TYR A 6 2.49 41.32 -79.11
CA TYR A 6 1.72 40.92 -77.93
C TYR A 6 2.06 39.48 -77.47
N VAL A 7 2.35 38.59 -78.43
CA VAL A 7 2.73 37.20 -78.17
C VAL A 7 4.13 37.12 -77.56
N GLU A 8 5.11 37.88 -78.12
CA GLU A 8 6.46 37.96 -77.56
C GLU A 8 6.49 38.51 -76.13
N LYS A 9 5.69 39.55 -75.85
CA LYS A 9 5.59 40.13 -74.50
C LYS A 9 4.98 39.12 -73.53
N LYS A 10 4.02 38.30 -73.94
CA LYS A 10 3.38 37.30 -73.09
C LYS A 10 4.32 36.11 -72.83
N LEU A 11 5.11 35.68 -73.83
CA LEU A 11 6.13 34.64 -73.69
C LEU A 11 7.29 35.10 -72.78
N TYR A 12 7.70 36.38 -72.88
CA TYR A 12 8.74 36.94 -72.03
C TYR A 12 8.30 37.06 -70.59
N LEU A 13 7.05 37.50 -70.33
CA LEU A 13 6.45 37.54 -68.97
C LEU A 13 6.27 36.13 -68.38
N CYS A 14 5.87 35.14 -69.16
CA CYS A 14 5.78 33.75 -68.70
C CYS A 14 7.16 33.17 -68.38
N SER A 15 8.17 33.50 -69.15
CA SER A 15 9.56 33.07 -68.89
C SER A 15 10.11 33.71 -67.61
N GLN A 16 9.88 35.00 -67.36
CA GLN A 16 10.30 35.71 -66.16
C GLN A 16 9.57 35.22 -64.91
N ILE A 17 8.27 34.94 -65.04
CA ILE A 17 7.47 34.38 -63.91
C ILE A 17 8.01 32.97 -63.56
N ASN A 18 8.34 32.13 -64.56
CA ASN A 18 8.88 30.81 -64.31
C ASN A 18 10.30 30.84 -63.67
N GLU A 19 11.16 31.79 -64.05
CA GLU A 19 12.47 32.02 -63.42
C GLU A 19 12.34 32.53 -61.96
N ASN A 20 11.44 33.45 -61.69
CA ASN A 20 11.20 33.95 -60.34
C ASN A 20 10.57 32.89 -59.44
N MET A 21 9.67 32.08 -60.00
CA MET A 21 9.12 30.94 -59.26
C MET A 21 10.21 29.91 -58.92
N LYS A 22 11.11 29.60 -59.88
CA LYS A 22 12.24 28.69 -59.62
C LYS A 22 13.19 29.22 -58.56
N LYS A 23 13.49 30.55 -58.59
CA LYS A 23 14.31 31.20 -57.55
C LYS A 23 13.60 31.20 -56.18
N SER A 24 12.31 31.48 -56.14
CA SER A 24 11.52 31.40 -54.91
C SER A 24 11.45 30.02 -54.33
N LEU A 25 11.24 28.96 -55.17
CA LEU A 25 11.26 27.58 -54.75
C LEU A 25 12.65 27.15 -54.21
N PHE A 26 13.72 27.61 -54.85
CA PHE A 26 15.08 27.38 -54.41
C PHE A 26 15.42 28.04 -53.08
N TYR A 27 14.95 29.30 -52.84
CA TYR A 27 15.09 29.92 -51.55
C TYR A 27 14.27 29.27 -50.47
N CYS A 28 13.03 28.80 -50.76
CA CYS A 28 12.23 27.99 -49.82
C CYS A 28 12.90 26.69 -49.48
N LEU A 29 13.52 26.00 -50.46
CA LEU A 29 14.25 24.78 -50.24
C LEU A 29 15.51 24.98 -49.39
N ILE A 30 16.26 26.07 -49.63
CA ILE A 30 17.41 26.45 -48.79
C ILE A 30 16.95 26.82 -47.37
N CYS A 31 15.88 27.57 -47.20
CA CYS A 31 15.32 27.87 -45.86
C CYS A 31 14.88 26.60 -45.14
N MET A 32 14.26 25.64 -45.83
CA MET A 32 13.89 24.34 -45.26
C MET A 32 15.10 23.53 -44.78
N VAL A 33 16.19 23.51 -45.57
CA VAL A 33 17.44 22.84 -45.21
C VAL A 33 18.13 23.50 -44.02
N ILE A 34 18.11 24.82 -43.92
CA ILE A 34 18.69 25.59 -42.82
C ILE A 34 17.86 25.33 -41.51
N CYS A 35 16.52 25.24 -41.58
CA CYS A 35 15.68 24.95 -40.43
C CYS A 35 15.91 23.53 -39.88
N VAL A 36 16.26 22.55 -40.69
CA VAL A 36 16.58 21.17 -40.25
C VAL A 36 17.99 21.10 -39.63
N ALA A 37 18.92 21.96 -40.01
CA ALA A 37 20.29 21.99 -39.47
C ALA A 37 20.40 22.63 -38.08
N CYS A 38 19.34 23.31 -37.57
CA CYS A 38 19.29 23.93 -36.23
C CYS A 38 18.63 23.08 -35.17
N GLN A 39 18.39 21.77 -35.40
CA GLN A 39 17.91 20.93 -34.31
C GLN A 39 19.06 20.60 -33.36
N PRO A 40 18.84 20.78 -32.01
CA PRO A 40 19.85 20.41 -31.02
C PRO A 40 20.20 18.94 -31.17
N SER A 41 21.47 18.62 -31.00
CA SER A 41 21.99 17.23 -31.06
C SER A 41 21.31 16.35 -30.00
N GLU A 42 21.33 15.03 -30.19
CA GLU A 42 20.81 14.08 -29.18
C GLU A 42 21.51 14.28 -27.83
N GLU A 43 22.81 14.63 -27.86
CA GLU A 43 23.55 14.91 -26.62
C GLU A 43 23.06 16.18 -25.94
N GLU A 44 22.86 17.28 -26.67
CA GLU A 44 22.33 18.52 -26.10
C GLU A 44 20.92 18.35 -25.51
N ARG A 45 20.07 17.56 -26.17
CA ARG A 45 18.74 17.22 -25.66
C ARG A 45 18.84 16.38 -24.36
N ALA A 46 19.75 15.41 -24.32
CA ALA A 46 19.98 14.61 -23.12
C ALA A 46 20.52 15.47 -21.95
N ILE A 47 21.43 16.43 -22.23
CA ILE A 47 21.93 17.40 -21.24
C ILE A 47 20.78 18.26 -20.72
N SER A 48 19.89 18.75 -21.58
CA SER A 48 18.72 19.54 -21.19
C SER A 48 17.81 18.78 -20.24
N LEU A 49 17.54 17.49 -20.49
CA LEU A 49 16.73 16.65 -19.59
C LEU A 49 17.38 16.46 -18.22
N VAL A 50 18.71 16.26 -18.15
CA VAL A 50 19.43 16.18 -16.86
C VAL A 50 19.30 17.51 -16.10
N SER A 51 19.46 18.65 -16.78
CA SER A 51 19.32 19.98 -16.17
C SER A 51 17.89 20.25 -15.67
N GLU A 52 16.89 19.87 -16.45
CA GLU A 52 15.48 19.93 -16.04
C GLU A 52 15.21 19.08 -14.80
N ALA A 53 15.67 17.83 -14.82
CA ALA A 53 15.52 16.94 -13.66
C ALA A 53 16.22 17.49 -12.41
N GLN A 54 17.41 18.06 -12.55
CA GLN A 54 18.12 18.70 -11.44
C GLN A 54 17.34 19.89 -10.84
N THR A 55 16.71 20.71 -11.69
CA THR A 55 15.87 21.81 -11.25
C THR A 55 14.65 21.28 -10.48
N LEU A 56 13.98 20.26 -11.01
CA LEU A 56 12.85 19.61 -10.35
C LEU A 56 13.24 18.98 -9.00
N VAL A 57 14.43 18.40 -8.90
CA VAL A 57 14.96 17.86 -7.61
C VAL A 57 15.13 18.99 -6.60
N ASN A 58 15.72 20.12 -7.00
CA ASN A 58 15.95 21.28 -6.13
C ASN A 58 14.62 21.90 -5.66
N ASP A 59 13.60 21.87 -6.52
CA ASP A 59 12.25 22.36 -6.22
C ASP A 59 11.41 21.36 -5.39
N GLY A 60 11.97 20.19 -5.06
CA GLY A 60 11.27 19.14 -4.29
C GLY A 60 10.22 18.37 -5.11
N GLN A 61 10.20 18.54 -6.42
CA GLN A 61 9.28 17.87 -7.36
C GLN A 61 9.84 16.50 -7.80
N TRP A 62 10.16 15.65 -6.85
CA TRP A 62 10.91 14.41 -7.07
C TRP A 62 10.21 13.42 -8.00
N ARG A 63 8.87 13.37 -7.96
CA ARG A 63 8.10 12.50 -8.86
C ARG A 63 8.25 12.92 -10.32
N GLN A 64 8.18 14.23 -10.61
CA GLN A 64 8.37 14.77 -11.95
C GLN A 64 9.82 14.56 -12.42
N ALA A 65 10.79 14.79 -11.53
CA ALA A 65 12.19 14.53 -11.82
C ALA A 65 12.42 13.07 -12.26
N ARG A 66 11.85 12.08 -11.58
CA ARG A 66 11.94 10.67 -11.98
C ARG A 66 11.37 10.43 -13.38
N ILE A 67 10.22 11.00 -13.73
CA ILE A 67 9.61 10.86 -15.05
C ILE A 67 10.54 11.40 -16.14
N VAL A 68 11.20 12.55 -15.90
CA VAL A 68 12.17 13.14 -16.85
C VAL A 68 13.41 12.24 -16.99
N LEU A 69 13.93 11.69 -15.88
CA LEU A 69 15.08 10.79 -15.88
C LEU A 69 14.79 9.46 -16.58
N ASP A 70 13.60 8.87 -16.34
CA ASP A 70 13.14 7.67 -17.05
C ASP A 70 13.02 7.93 -18.55
N SER A 71 12.48 9.08 -18.96
CA SER A 71 12.40 9.50 -20.37
C SER A 71 13.78 9.59 -21.00
N LEU A 72 14.78 10.12 -20.30
CA LEU A 72 16.17 10.17 -20.76
C LEU A 72 16.73 8.76 -20.99
N HIS A 73 16.54 7.83 -20.05
CA HIS A 73 17.02 6.47 -20.17
C HIS A 73 16.44 5.72 -21.37
N ILE A 74 15.16 5.97 -21.68
CA ILE A 74 14.44 5.34 -22.80
C ILE A 74 14.81 5.99 -24.13
N THR A 75 14.82 7.32 -24.20
CA THR A 75 14.96 8.06 -25.46
C THR A 75 16.41 8.13 -25.93
N TYR A 76 17.37 8.21 -24.98
CA TYR A 76 18.79 8.41 -25.28
C TYR A 76 19.69 7.29 -24.71
N PRO A 77 19.47 6.01 -25.10
CA PRO A 77 20.20 4.87 -24.52
C PRO A 77 21.71 4.90 -24.80
N LYS A 78 22.15 5.62 -25.83
CA LYS A 78 23.57 5.74 -26.23
C LYS A 78 24.32 6.84 -25.45
N GLN A 79 23.62 7.77 -24.80
CA GLN A 79 24.22 8.89 -24.08
C GLN A 79 24.67 8.47 -22.66
N VAL A 80 25.78 7.72 -22.60
CA VAL A 80 26.25 7.06 -21.38
C VAL A 80 26.60 8.05 -20.26
N ALA A 81 27.22 9.19 -20.60
CA ALA A 81 27.59 10.20 -19.60
C ALA A 81 26.34 10.79 -18.91
N GLN A 82 25.34 11.20 -19.71
CA GLN A 82 24.09 11.78 -19.22
C GLN A 82 23.28 10.78 -18.43
N ARG A 83 23.27 9.50 -18.84
CA ARG A 83 22.61 8.41 -18.09
C ARG A 83 23.26 8.13 -16.74
N ARG A 84 24.59 8.31 -16.62
CA ARG A 84 25.28 8.21 -15.32
C ARG A 84 24.89 9.36 -14.40
N LEU A 85 24.79 10.58 -14.92
CA LEU A 85 24.31 11.74 -14.14
C LEU A 85 22.84 11.55 -13.73
N ALA A 86 22.00 11.07 -14.64
CA ALA A 86 20.62 10.72 -14.35
C ALA A 86 20.53 9.71 -13.20
N LYS A 87 21.34 8.66 -13.25
CA LYS A 87 21.40 7.66 -12.17
C LYS A 87 21.82 8.24 -10.81
N ALA A 88 22.81 9.11 -10.81
CA ALA A 88 23.23 9.82 -9.58
C ALA A 88 22.10 10.70 -9.01
N LEU A 89 21.31 11.36 -9.88
CA LEU A 89 20.14 12.12 -9.45
C LEU A 89 19.03 11.22 -8.88
N GLU A 90 18.74 10.07 -9.50
CA GLU A 90 17.79 9.08 -8.96
C GLU A 90 18.20 8.58 -7.59
N ASP A 91 19.48 8.30 -7.39
CA ASP A 91 20.02 7.87 -6.10
C ASP A 91 19.89 9.01 -5.06
N SER A 92 20.15 10.27 -5.44
CA SER A 92 19.91 11.45 -4.61
C SER A 92 18.45 11.64 -4.25
N ILE A 93 17.52 11.47 -5.19
CA ILE A 93 16.07 11.52 -4.93
C ILE A 93 15.69 10.43 -3.91
N THR A 94 16.18 9.21 -4.10
CA THR A 94 15.90 8.08 -3.19
C THR A 94 16.40 8.38 -1.77
N TYR A 95 17.56 8.98 -1.63
CA TYR A 95 18.09 9.43 -0.35
C TYR A 95 17.22 10.50 0.32
N LEU A 96 16.80 11.54 -0.43
CA LEU A 96 15.94 12.60 0.08
C LEU A 96 14.54 12.08 0.49
N GLU A 97 13.97 11.17 -0.30
CA GLU A 97 12.70 10.51 0.03
C GLU A 97 12.83 9.66 1.32
N ALA A 98 13.96 8.95 1.48
CA ALA A 98 14.23 8.17 2.68
C ALA A 98 14.37 9.07 3.92
N GLN A 99 15.09 10.18 3.82
CA GLN A 99 15.18 11.16 4.91
C GLN A 99 13.81 11.73 5.31
N ARG A 100 12.98 12.09 4.31
CA ARG A 100 11.62 12.57 4.57
C ARG A 100 10.75 11.50 5.25
N THR A 101 10.92 10.24 4.83
CA THR A 101 10.22 9.10 5.44
C THR A 101 10.63 8.93 6.91
N LEU A 102 11.93 9.03 7.24
CA LEU A 102 12.40 8.97 8.63
C LEU A 102 11.81 10.09 9.47
N ALA A 103 11.84 11.33 9.00
CA ALA A 103 11.26 12.47 9.72
C ALA A 103 9.75 12.27 9.98
N TYR A 104 9.04 11.70 9.02
CA TYR A 104 7.61 11.35 9.19
C TYR A 104 7.43 10.27 10.26
N VAL A 105 8.22 9.18 10.20
CA VAL A 105 8.16 8.08 11.17
C VAL A 105 8.53 8.56 12.57
N ASP A 106 9.60 9.33 12.72
CA ASP A 106 10.07 9.87 14.00
C ASP A 106 9.02 10.77 14.69
N THR A 107 8.13 11.38 13.89
CA THR A 107 7.03 12.18 14.43
C THR A 107 5.86 11.30 14.89
N LEU A 108 5.52 10.24 14.16
CA LEU A 108 4.30 9.46 14.41
C LEU A 108 4.50 8.25 15.32
N LEU A 109 5.68 7.61 15.26
CA LEU A 109 5.91 6.37 15.99
C LEU A 109 5.90 6.54 17.52
N PRO A 110 6.54 7.55 18.13
CA PRO A 110 6.57 7.68 19.59
C PRO A 110 5.20 7.79 20.25
N PRO A 111 4.26 8.64 19.78
CA PRO A 111 2.94 8.72 20.39
C PRO A 111 2.12 7.43 20.24
N LEU A 112 2.30 6.66 19.15
CA LEU A 112 1.61 5.37 19.00
C LEU A 112 2.17 4.32 19.96
N LEU A 113 3.50 4.28 20.18
CA LEU A 113 4.12 3.41 21.17
C LEU A 113 3.62 3.74 22.58
N GLU A 114 3.53 5.02 22.95
CA GLU A 114 2.99 5.44 24.25
C GLU A 114 1.52 5.02 24.45
N GLN A 115 0.70 5.14 23.39
CA GLN A 115 -0.69 4.69 23.43
C GLN A 115 -0.77 3.17 23.60
N ALA A 116 0.03 2.41 22.86
CA ALA A 116 0.10 0.96 22.96
C ALA A 116 0.52 0.52 24.38
N ASP A 117 1.55 1.15 24.96
CA ASP A 117 2.02 0.85 26.31
C ASP A 117 0.97 1.13 27.41
N LYS A 118 0.15 2.17 27.22
CA LYS A 118 -0.97 2.45 28.12
C LYS A 118 -2.05 1.35 28.02
N LEU A 119 -2.38 0.94 26.80
CA LEU A 119 -3.43 -0.03 26.53
C LEU A 119 -3.02 -1.46 26.97
N ILE A 120 -1.76 -1.85 26.72
CA ILE A 120 -1.20 -3.16 27.10
C ILE A 120 -1.38 -3.45 28.61
N LYS A 121 -1.44 -2.46 29.48
CA LYS A 121 -1.66 -2.65 30.93
C LYS A 121 -3.00 -3.34 31.25
N ARG A 122 -3.97 -3.28 30.34
CA ARG A 122 -5.24 -4.02 30.45
C ARG A 122 -5.13 -5.49 30.07
N PHE A 123 -3.99 -5.90 29.48
CA PHE A 123 -3.72 -7.24 29.00
C PHE A 123 -2.79 -8.01 29.94
N LYS A 124 -2.83 -9.32 29.82
CA LYS A 124 -1.86 -10.25 30.40
C LYS A 124 -1.02 -10.81 29.27
N TYR A 125 0.29 -10.78 29.42
CA TYR A 125 1.19 -11.50 28.52
C TYR A 125 1.23 -12.97 28.87
N GLU A 126 1.04 -13.82 27.89
CA GLU A 126 1.07 -15.28 28.00
C GLU A 126 2.00 -15.84 26.92
N LYS A 127 2.93 -16.71 27.31
CA LYS A 127 3.81 -17.42 26.41
C LYS A 127 4.18 -18.78 27.01
N ASN A 128 4.10 -19.83 26.20
CA ASN A 128 4.67 -21.12 26.56
C ASN A 128 6.05 -21.23 25.89
N GLU A 129 7.12 -20.94 26.65
CA GLU A 129 8.50 -20.90 26.15
C GLU A 129 8.96 -22.22 25.47
N LYS A 130 8.29 -23.35 25.77
CA LYS A 130 8.65 -24.66 25.21
C LYS A 130 8.01 -24.93 23.84
N TYR A 131 6.84 -24.31 23.56
CA TYR A 131 6.00 -24.70 22.42
C TYR A 131 5.55 -23.50 21.55
N GLU A 132 5.79 -22.27 21.99
CA GLU A 132 5.34 -21.08 21.27
C GLU A 132 6.54 -20.19 20.92
N ASP A 133 6.71 -19.89 19.64
CA ASP A 133 7.72 -18.93 19.16
C ASP A 133 7.39 -17.51 19.61
N TYR A 134 6.11 -17.18 19.64
CA TYR A 134 5.57 -15.87 19.97
C TYR A 134 4.69 -15.91 21.21
N GLY A 135 4.81 -14.92 22.07
CA GLY A 135 3.87 -14.67 23.14
C GLY A 135 2.65 -13.90 22.66
N LYS A 136 1.63 -13.79 23.52
CA LYS A 136 0.36 -13.15 23.23
C LYS A 136 -0.13 -12.27 24.37
N TYR A 137 -0.71 -11.14 24.01
CA TYR A 137 -1.41 -10.24 24.92
C TYR A 137 -2.90 -10.60 24.91
N VAL A 138 -3.40 -11.17 26.00
CA VAL A 138 -4.80 -11.55 26.18
C VAL A 138 -5.43 -10.57 27.18
N HIS A 139 -6.59 -10.00 26.84
CA HIS A 139 -7.26 -9.07 27.73
C HIS A 139 -7.64 -9.74 29.06
N ARG A 140 -7.43 -9.07 30.20
CA ARG A 140 -7.62 -9.64 31.54
C ARG A 140 -9.04 -10.10 31.82
N LEU A 141 -10.06 -9.53 31.15
CA LEU A 141 -11.46 -9.95 31.24
C LEU A 141 -11.78 -11.23 30.44
N LEU A 142 -10.89 -11.67 29.54
CA LEU A 142 -11.06 -12.84 28.65
C LEU A 142 -10.08 -13.97 28.97
N THR A 143 -9.53 -14.03 30.18
CA THR A 143 -8.56 -15.06 30.53
C THR A 143 -9.10 -16.48 30.34
N THR A 144 -8.30 -17.35 29.72
CA THR A 144 -8.64 -18.64 29.14
C THR A 144 -8.99 -19.74 30.15
N GLY A 145 -8.65 -19.58 31.42
CA GLY A 145 -8.66 -20.68 32.40
C GLY A 145 -10.03 -21.27 32.80
N SER A 146 -11.16 -20.70 32.36
CA SER A 146 -12.49 -21.08 32.84
C SER A 146 -13.51 -21.46 31.75
N ASN A 147 -13.12 -21.51 30.47
CA ASN A 147 -14.10 -21.50 29.36
C ASN A 147 -14.08 -22.73 28.45
N THR A 148 -13.45 -23.83 28.85
CA THR A 148 -13.27 -25.01 27.99
C THR A 148 -14.56 -25.79 27.68
N SER A 149 -15.63 -25.58 28.42
CA SER A 149 -16.90 -26.33 28.29
C SER A 149 -18.05 -25.45 27.78
N ARG A 150 -17.76 -24.40 27.00
CA ARG A 150 -18.77 -23.53 26.38
C ARG A 150 -18.31 -22.98 25.04
N ASN A 151 -19.27 -22.46 24.26
CA ASN A 151 -19.00 -21.73 23.05
C ASN A 151 -18.69 -20.27 23.37
N PHE A 152 -17.63 -19.72 22.77
CA PHE A 152 -17.23 -18.32 23.01
C PHE A 152 -16.25 -17.83 21.93
N ILE A 153 -16.05 -16.52 21.88
CA ILE A 153 -14.99 -15.89 21.09
C ILE A 153 -13.90 -15.39 22.04
N GLN A 154 -12.65 -15.59 21.67
CA GLN A 154 -11.48 -15.02 22.32
C GLN A 154 -10.63 -14.27 21.29
N ALA A 155 -10.07 -13.12 21.68
CA ALA A 155 -9.13 -12.38 20.86
C ALA A 155 -7.83 -12.12 21.62
N TYR A 156 -6.73 -11.99 20.87
CA TYR A 156 -5.42 -11.64 21.41
C TYR A 156 -4.55 -10.98 20.34
N VAL A 157 -3.54 -10.25 20.77
CA VAL A 157 -2.49 -9.71 19.90
C VAL A 157 -1.19 -10.42 20.25
N ARG A 158 -0.48 -10.97 19.25
CA ARG A 158 0.85 -11.57 19.44
C ARG A 158 1.93 -10.48 19.56
N ASP A 159 3.06 -10.84 20.12
CA ASP A 159 4.23 -9.95 20.24
C ASP A 159 4.88 -9.60 18.89
N ASP A 160 4.64 -10.42 17.84
CA ASP A 160 4.96 -10.09 16.43
C ASP A 160 3.93 -9.14 15.80
N ARG A 161 3.01 -8.57 16.61
CA ARG A 161 2.00 -7.57 16.23
C ARG A 161 0.88 -8.07 15.33
N GLN A 162 0.70 -9.38 15.23
CA GLN A 162 -0.44 -9.97 14.55
C GLN A 162 -1.63 -10.13 15.50
N THR A 163 -2.84 -9.87 14.98
CA THR A 163 -4.09 -9.98 15.75
C THR A 163 -4.82 -11.26 15.36
N PHE A 164 -5.35 -11.94 16.36
CA PHE A 164 -6.09 -13.19 16.18
C PHE A 164 -7.41 -13.15 16.92
N VAL A 165 -8.43 -13.76 16.30
CA VAL A 165 -9.69 -14.12 16.94
C VAL A 165 -9.89 -15.62 16.83
N LYS A 166 -10.25 -16.26 17.94
CA LYS A 166 -10.58 -17.67 18.01
C LYS A 166 -12.04 -17.85 18.39
N SER A 167 -12.75 -18.65 17.61
CA SER A 167 -14.11 -19.11 17.91
C SER A 167 -14.04 -20.52 18.41
N TYR A 168 -14.45 -20.72 19.66
CA TYR A 168 -14.44 -22.02 20.32
C TYR A 168 -15.84 -22.64 20.28
N TYR A 169 -15.89 -23.87 19.83
CA TYR A 169 -17.04 -24.74 19.90
C TYR A 169 -16.77 -25.90 20.84
N TYR A 170 -17.75 -26.19 21.70
CA TYR A 170 -17.79 -27.37 22.55
C TYR A 170 -19.16 -28.02 22.44
N GLY A 171 -19.20 -29.34 22.19
CA GLY A 171 -20.45 -30.06 22.05
C GLY A 171 -20.29 -31.59 21.97
N THR A 172 -21.43 -32.27 21.95
CA THR A 172 -21.48 -33.75 21.87
C THR A 172 -21.36 -34.31 20.46
N THR A 173 -21.40 -33.44 19.45
CA THR A 173 -21.29 -33.85 18.03
C THR A 173 -20.36 -32.87 17.31
N ALA A 174 -19.56 -33.38 16.36
CA ALA A 174 -18.70 -32.57 15.53
C ALA A 174 -19.54 -31.56 14.72
N MET A 175 -19.17 -30.30 14.77
CA MET A 175 -19.85 -29.23 14.05
C MET A 175 -19.21 -28.98 12.67
N ASN A 176 -17.89 -29.17 12.54
CA ASN A 176 -17.09 -28.79 11.39
C ASN A 176 -17.30 -27.29 11.06
N GLN A 177 -16.93 -26.45 12.03
CA GLN A 177 -17.20 -25.01 11.99
C GLN A 177 -16.65 -24.37 10.72
N GLN A 178 -17.51 -23.66 9.97
CA GLN A 178 -17.19 -23.05 8.68
C GLN A 178 -17.11 -21.51 8.78
N SER A 179 -17.92 -20.91 9.64
CA SER A 179 -17.98 -19.47 9.79
C SER A 179 -18.52 -19.04 11.15
N VAL A 180 -18.23 -17.78 11.50
CA VAL A 180 -18.89 -17.03 12.56
C VAL A 180 -19.64 -15.86 11.93
N THR A 181 -20.91 -15.69 12.32
CA THR A 181 -21.73 -14.54 11.96
C THR A 181 -21.93 -13.68 13.19
N LEU A 182 -21.66 -12.39 13.07
CA LEU A 182 -22.06 -11.38 14.05
C LEU A 182 -23.28 -10.64 13.52
N SER A 183 -24.28 -10.44 14.39
CA SER A 183 -25.51 -9.71 14.05
C SER A 183 -25.80 -8.66 15.11
N SER A 184 -26.07 -7.41 14.68
CA SER A 184 -26.44 -6.31 15.57
C SER A 184 -27.23 -5.27 14.77
N GLU A 185 -28.31 -4.72 15.35
CA GLU A 185 -29.08 -3.59 14.80
C GLU A 185 -29.50 -3.74 13.31
N GLY A 186 -29.75 -4.99 12.87
CA GLY A 186 -30.11 -5.28 11.47
C GLY A 186 -28.94 -5.46 10.53
N GLU A 187 -27.71 -5.36 10.99
CA GLU A 187 -26.49 -5.66 10.24
C GLU A 187 -25.97 -7.05 10.59
N ASP A 188 -25.55 -7.80 9.56
CA ASP A 188 -24.92 -9.10 9.66
C ASP A 188 -23.54 -9.07 9.01
N ALA A 189 -22.54 -9.64 9.68
CA ALA A 189 -21.19 -9.83 9.13
C ALA A 189 -20.74 -11.28 9.33
N VAL A 190 -20.21 -11.89 8.26
CA VAL A 190 -19.79 -13.30 8.25
C VAL A 190 -18.27 -13.38 8.12
N TYR A 191 -17.66 -14.15 9.00
CA TYR A 191 -16.21 -14.34 9.05
C TYR A 191 -15.86 -15.81 8.93
N GLN A 192 -14.81 -16.11 8.18
CA GLN A 192 -14.29 -17.45 7.97
C GLN A 192 -12.86 -17.55 8.49
N GLY A 193 -12.43 -18.76 8.86
CA GLY A 193 -11.09 -19.00 9.37
C GLY A 193 -10.68 -20.46 9.21
N HIS A 194 -9.54 -20.80 9.79
CA HIS A 194 -9.04 -22.17 9.79
C HIS A 194 -9.56 -22.91 11.02
N ASN A 195 -10.33 -23.98 10.82
CA ASN A 195 -10.89 -24.78 11.88
C ASN A 195 -9.94 -25.95 12.26
N HIS A 196 -9.73 -26.13 13.56
CA HIS A 196 -9.01 -27.26 14.14
C HIS A 196 -9.93 -28.00 15.10
N HIS A 197 -9.96 -29.33 14.98
CA HIS A 197 -10.84 -30.20 15.77
C HIS A 197 -10.02 -31.18 16.61
N PHE A 198 -10.45 -31.40 17.87
CA PHE A 198 -9.95 -32.47 18.73
C PHE A 198 -11.07 -33.04 19.60
N GLU A 199 -10.90 -34.27 20.08
CA GLU A 199 -11.87 -35.00 20.89
C GLU A 199 -11.24 -35.47 22.22
N ASP A 200 -11.98 -35.31 23.31
CA ASP A 200 -11.65 -35.85 24.63
C ASP A 200 -12.89 -36.45 25.31
N GLY A 201 -13.75 -37.10 24.54
CA GLY A 201 -15.10 -37.56 24.93
C GLY A 201 -16.19 -36.55 24.52
N ASN A 202 -15.83 -35.32 24.22
CA ASN A 202 -16.65 -34.33 23.57
C ASN A 202 -15.88 -33.75 22.37
N HIS A 203 -16.60 -33.06 21.49
CA HIS A 203 -16.00 -32.37 20.35
C HIS A 203 -15.61 -30.93 20.69
N HIS A 204 -14.34 -30.61 20.47
CA HIS A 204 -13.79 -29.28 20.59
C HIS A 204 -13.35 -28.79 19.22
N GLU A 205 -13.82 -27.65 18.80
CA GLU A 205 -13.35 -27.02 17.56
C GLU A 205 -12.91 -25.59 17.85
N VAL A 206 -11.81 -25.20 17.21
CA VAL A 206 -11.23 -23.87 17.33
C VAL A 206 -11.03 -23.33 15.94
N MET A 207 -11.90 -22.42 15.51
CA MET A 207 -11.71 -21.70 14.27
C MET A 207 -10.89 -20.43 14.54
N THR A 208 -9.75 -20.33 13.88
CA THR A 208 -8.84 -19.19 14.02
C THR A 208 -8.97 -18.25 12.81
N MET A 209 -9.19 -16.99 13.08
CA MET A 209 -9.16 -15.88 12.14
C MET A 209 -7.96 -14.99 12.49
N ASP A 210 -7.22 -14.54 11.50
CA ASP A 210 -5.99 -13.76 11.68
C ASP A 210 -6.05 -12.40 11.00
N ASN A 211 -5.20 -11.49 11.46
CA ASN A 211 -4.93 -10.18 10.86
C ASN A 211 -6.18 -9.40 10.42
N ASP A 212 -6.37 -9.20 9.12
CA ASP A 212 -7.43 -8.33 8.59
C ASP A 212 -8.82 -8.89 8.87
N ILE A 213 -9.00 -10.22 8.85
CA ILE A 213 -10.27 -10.87 9.19
C ILE A 213 -10.56 -10.66 10.68
N ALA A 214 -9.57 -10.89 11.54
CA ALA A 214 -9.68 -10.68 12.99
C ALA A 214 -9.98 -9.22 13.31
N LEU A 215 -9.25 -8.27 12.71
CA LEU A 215 -9.49 -6.84 12.92
C LEU A 215 -10.86 -6.40 12.40
N SER A 216 -11.33 -6.94 11.27
CA SER A 216 -12.67 -6.64 10.76
C SER A 216 -13.78 -7.14 11.69
N LEU A 217 -13.65 -8.36 12.24
CA LEU A 217 -14.57 -8.90 13.24
C LEU A 217 -14.58 -8.04 14.50
N LEU A 218 -13.41 -7.70 15.03
CA LEU A 218 -13.28 -6.88 16.22
C LEU A 218 -13.78 -5.44 16.01
N ASN A 219 -13.61 -4.88 14.80
CA ASN A 219 -14.17 -3.59 14.42
C ASN A 219 -15.70 -3.60 14.49
N PHE A 220 -16.35 -4.64 13.95
CA PHE A 220 -17.80 -4.79 14.06
C PHE A 220 -18.27 -4.75 15.51
N ILE A 221 -17.58 -5.46 16.41
CA ILE A 221 -17.91 -5.46 17.85
C ILE A 221 -17.70 -4.07 18.47
N SER A 222 -16.60 -3.41 18.11
CA SER A 222 -16.26 -2.08 18.61
C SER A 222 -17.26 -1.00 18.17
N THR A 223 -17.74 -1.06 16.93
CA THR A 223 -18.72 -0.10 16.39
C THR A 223 -20.13 -0.32 16.96
N HIS A 224 -20.48 -1.57 17.33
CA HIS A 224 -21.77 -1.92 17.92
C HIS A 224 -21.67 -2.14 19.44
N HIS A 225 -20.67 -1.53 20.12
CA HIS A 225 -20.38 -1.79 21.54
C HIS A 225 -21.58 -1.55 22.46
N SER A 226 -22.41 -0.54 22.20
CA SER A 226 -23.60 -0.22 23.00
C SER A 226 -24.81 -1.11 22.69
N ALA A 227 -24.79 -1.82 21.56
CA ALA A 227 -25.90 -2.65 21.12
C ALA A 227 -25.78 -4.11 21.60
N ARG A 228 -26.85 -4.88 21.41
CA ARG A 228 -26.84 -6.32 21.64
C ARG A 228 -26.23 -7.03 20.44
N ILE A 229 -25.12 -7.70 20.63
CA ILE A 229 -24.42 -8.45 19.57
C ILE A 229 -24.70 -9.94 19.73
N ARG A 230 -25.29 -10.55 18.70
CA ARG A 230 -25.49 -11.98 18.54
C ARG A 230 -24.30 -12.59 17.82
N VAL A 231 -23.79 -13.66 18.37
CA VAL A 231 -22.71 -14.46 17.75
C VAL A 231 -23.29 -15.82 17.37
N GLU A 232 -23.14 -16.20 16.11
CA GLU A 232 -23.55 -17.50 15.60
C GLU A 232 -22.38 -18.19 14.89
N GLY A 233 -21.96 -19.34 15.41
CA GLY A 233 -21.06 -20.25 14.72
C GLY A 233 -21.86 -21.20 13.84
N LYS A 234 -21.50 -21.35 12.57
CA LYS A 234 -22.14 -22.22 11.59
C LYS A 234 -21.22 -23.36 11.18
N GLY A 235 -21.76 -24.58 11.20
CA GLY A 235 -21.10 -25.79 10.77
C GLY A 235 -21.30 -26.11 9.28
N ASP A 236 -20.84 -27.29 8.88
CA ASP A 236 -20.93 -27.82 7.52
C ASP A 236 -22.37 -28.16 7.06
N LYS A 237 -23.31 -28.31 8.00
CA LYS A 237 -24.72 -28.60 7.75
C LYS A 237 -25.62 -27.48 8.26
N ALA A 238 -26.68 -27.16 7.54
CA ALA A 238 -27.56 -26.06 7.81
C ALA A 238 -28.18 -26.03 9.24
N HIS A 239 -28.33 -27.21 9.87
CA HIS A 239 -28.88 -27.34 11.23
C HIS A 239 -27.80 -27.36 12.32
N ARG A 240 -26.50 -27.31 11.93
CA ARG A 240 -25.38 -27.31 12.89
C ARG A 240 -24.95 -25.87 13.13
N ASN A 241 -25.46 -25.30 14.22
CA ASN A 241 -25.09 -23.96 14.67
C ASN A 241 -25.10 -23.88 16.19
N TRP A 242 -24.39 -22.91 16.71
CA TRP A 242 -24.49 -22.48 18.10
C TRP A 242 -24.64 -20.95 18.14
N VAL A 243 -25.30 -20.48 19.18
CA VAL A 243 -25.60 -19.04 19.34
C VAL A 243 -25.35 -18.63 20.78
N TYR A 244 -24.74 -17.46 20.96
CA TYR A 244 -24.75 -16.75 22.23
C TYR A 244 -24.74 -15.24 22.00
N TYR A 245 -24.84 -14.46 23.06
CA TYR A 245 -24.79 -13.00 23.02
C TYR A 245 -23.60 -12.52 23.82
N LEU A 246 -22.83 -11.57 23.25
CA LEU A 246 -21.73 -10.93 23.97
C LEU A 246 -22.25 -10.15 25.16
N ASN A 247 -21.66 -10.38 26.31
CA ASN A 247 -21.87 -9.53 27.48
C ASN A 247 -20.97 -8.28 27.45
N ASP A 248 -21.21 -7.32 28.33
CA ASP A 248 -20.50 -6.03 28.33
C ASP A 248 -18.99 -6.19 28.55
N LYS A 249 -18.56 -7.13 29.42
CA LYS A 249 -17.14 -7.42 29.65
C LYS A 249 -16.46 -8.02 28.41
N GLU A 250 -17.16 -8.89 27.68
CA GLU A 250 -16.67 -9.45 26.43
C GLU A 250 -16.57 -8.37 25.35
N LYS A 251 -17.58 -7.50 25.21
CA LYS A 251 -17.55 -6.37 24.28
C LYS A 251 -16.41 -5.40 24.59
N GLU A 252 -16.22 -5.03 25.86
CA GLU A 252 -15.12 -4.17 26.30
C GLU A 252 -13.78 -4.79 25.93
N ALA A 253 -13.55 -6.05 26.31
CA ALA A 253 -12.28 -6.73 26.06
C ALA A 253 -11.96 -6.92 24.58
N LEU A 254 -12.98 -7.25 23.77
CA LEU A 254 -12.82 -7.40 22.32
C LEU A 254 -12.58 -6.06 21.63
N SER A 255 -13.24 -4.98 22.09
CA SER A 255 -13.02 -3.62 21.61
C SER A 255 -11.62 -3.10 21.97
N ASP A 256 -11.15 -3.35 23.20
CA ASP A 256 -9.78 -3.02 23.59
C ASP A 256 -8.75 -3.81 22.76
N THR A 257 -9.05 -5.09 22.46
CA THR A 257 -8.19 -5.90 21.62
C THR A 257 -8.15 -5.38 20.18
N TYR A 258 -9.28 -4.88 19.66
CA TYR A 258 -9.31 -4.17 18.39
C TYR A 258 -8.37 -2.96 18.39
N GLN A 259 -8.49 -2.09 19.41
CA GLN A 259 -7.66 -0.89 19.52
C GLN A 259 -6.19 -1.24 19.59
N LEU A 260 -5.80 -2.23 20.41
CA LEU A 260 -4.41 -2.69 20.52
C LEU A 260 -3.91 -3.27 19.18
N GLY A 261 -4.69 -4.14 18.54
CA GLY A 261 -4.35 -4.75 17.26
C GLY A 261 -4.16 -3.71 16.15
N PHE A 262 -5.03 -2.71 16.09
CA PHE A 262 -4.95 -1.62 15.12
C PHE A 262 -3.70 -0.76 15.36
N LEU A 263 -3.42 -0.38 16.62
CA LEU A 263 -2.19 0.33 16.98
C LEU A 263 -0.94 -0.47 16.63
N MET A 264 -0.91 -1.76 16.93
CA MET A 264 0.23 -2.64 16.62
C MET A 264 0.44 -2.81 15.13
N LYS A 265 -0.62 -2.85 14.33
CA LYS A 265 -0.54 -2.85 12.85
C LYS A 265 0.10 -1.56 12.32
N ASP A 266 -0.32 -0.40 12.82
CA ASP A 266 0.24 0.90 12.42
C ASP A 266 1.70 1.05 12.86
N ILE A 267 2.05 0.68 14.08
CA ILE A 267 3.42 0.66 14.58
C ILE A 267 4.30 -0.23 13.69
N ASN A 268 3.85 -1.45 13.37
CA ASN A 268 4.59 -2.36 12.49
C ASN A 268 4.84 -1.76 11.10
N ARG A 269 3.84 -1.08 10.53
CA ARG A 269 3.96 -0.39 9.25
C ARG A 269 5.02 0.73 9.31
N LEU A 270 5.00 1.56 10.35
CA LEU A 270 5.96 2.64 10.52
C LEU A 270 7.38 2.13 10.74
N GLU A 271 7.58 1.08 11.54
CA GLU A 271 8.90 0.46 11.71
C GLU A 271 9.42 -0.20 10.44
N GLN A 272 8.55 -0.78 9.61
CA GLN A 272 8.96 -1.25 8.29
C GLN A 272 9.40 -0.10 7.39
N MET A 273 8.66 1.01 7.37
CA MET A 273 9.07 2.22 6.64
C MET A 273 10.43 2.74 7.12
N GLN A 274 10.66 2.76 8.44
CA GLN A 274 11.93 3.14 9.04
C GLN A 274 13.10 2.24 8.60
N ARG A 275 12.91 0.92 8.65
CA ARG A 275 13.93 -0.05 8.21
C ARG A 275 14.28 0.14 6.73
N VAL A 276 13.28 0.30 5.86
CA VAL A 276 13.50 0.51 4.41
C VAL A 276 14.24 1.82 4.17
N ALA A 277 13.82 2.90 4.80
CA ALA A 277 14.45 4.22 4.67
C ALA A 277 15.91 4.20 5.14
N ASN A 278 16.20 3.58 6.29
CA ASN A 278 17.57 3.43 6.78
C ASN A 278 18.45 2.64 5.80
N ALA A 279 17.95 1.52 5.26
CA ALA A 279 18.69 0.73 4.27
C ALA A 279 18.98 1.51 2.97
N GLN A 280 18.05 2.37 2.53
CA GLN A 280 18.26 3.26 1.38
C GLN A 280 19.34 4.32 1.65
N ILE A 281 19.32 4.93 2.83
CA ILE A 281 20.34 5.91 3.25
C ILE A 281 21.72 5.26 3.33
N GLU A 282 21.83 4.09 3.97
CA GLU A 282 23.10 3.36 4.06
C GLU A 282 23.67 3.00 2.69
N ARG A 283 22.79 2.61 1.75
CA ARG A 283 23.21 2.30 0.37
C ARG A 283 23.72 3.53 -0.37
N TYR A 284 23.17 4.69 -0.12
CA TYR A 284 23.59 5.94 -0.76
C TYR A 284 24.94 6.43 -0.23
N LEU A 285 25.22 6.17 1.05
CA LEU A 285 26.47 6.63 1.71
C LEU A 285 27.68 5.71 1.44
N ARG A 286 27.49 4.52 0.87
CA ARG A 286 28.57 3.59 0.45
C ARG A 286 29.08 3.94 -0.94
#